data_4cd5643b43a3b150bdfc1bf067fb7f22
#
_entry.id   4cd5643b43a3b150bdfc1bf067fb7f22
#
_cell.length_a   1.000
_cell.length_b   1.000
_cell.length_c   1.000
_cell.angle_alpha   90.00
_cell.angle_beta   90.00
_cell.angle_gamma   90.00
#
_symmetry.space_group_name_H-M   'P 1'
#
loop_
_entity.id
_entity.type
_entity.pdbx_description
1 polymer ?
#
loop_
_entity_poly.entity_id
_entity_poly.type
_entity_poly.pdbx_seq_one_letter_code
_entity_poly.pdbx_strand_id
1 'polypeptide(L)'
;MRVGVLTVLLADLTLDQVLEKLKRLNIYTIELGTGNYTRDAHCKLSLLDNKTALKEFKQKIADNGFTISALSCHGEPLHPAVANKNQEVARKTILLAEKLGVPVVCDFSGCPGDSDTAKYPNWVVSPWPPHYQELLKWQWEKKVAPYWSRHAKFARDHGVKIAIEMHPGYVVYSPETMLKLREVAGDNVGCNFDPSHLFWQGIDPIQAVRILADCIFHVHAKDTKIYEANLPKSGVLDMKLYTDERNRSWIFRTCGYGHGEDWWRDFVSTLRMCGYDYVLSIEHEDSLMSPEEGLTKAAQFLNQIVIKESTTAPWWVDNVAT
;
A
#
# COMPACT_ATOMS: atom_id res chain seq x y z
N MET A 1 -10.15 3.27 -13.98
CA MET A 1 -9.12 2.55 -13.18
C MET A 1 -8.42 1.48 -14.01
N ARG A 2 -7.27 0.99 -13.56
CA ARG A 2 -6.48 -0.06 -14.23
C ARG A 2 -5.92 -1.05 -13.19
N VAL A 3 -5.63 -2.26 -13.64
CA VAL A 3 -4.96 -3.27 -12.81
C VAL A 3 -3.45 -3.07 -12.92
N GLY A 4 -2.77 -3.11 -11.79
CA GLY A 4 -1.32 -3.08 -11.67
C GLY A 4 -0.81 -4.24 -10.81
N VAL A 5 0.51 -4.31 -10.63
CA VAL A 5 1.16 -5.33 -9.81
C VAL A 5 2.33 -4.74 -9.05
N LEU A 6 2.40 -4.99 -7.74
CA LEU A 6 3.62 -4.83 -6.97
C LEU A 6 4.56 -5.99 -7.31
N THR A 7 5.66 -5.70 -7.99
CA THR A 7 6.49 -6.74 -8.63
C THR A 7 7.35 -7.57 -7.66
N VAL A 8 7.26 -7.32 -6.36
CA VAL A 8 8.03 -8.04 -5.32
C VAL A 8 7.79 -9.55 -5.36
N LEU A 9 6.55 -9.98 -5.66
CA LEU A 9 6.23 -11.42 -5.81
C LEU A 9 6.96 -12.10 -6.98
N LEU A 10 7.56 -11.33 -7.89
CA LEU A 10 8.30 -11.78 -9.07
C LEU A 10 9.82 -11.53 -8.94
N ALA A 11 10.33 -11.35 -7.73
CA ALA A 11 11.72 -10.94 -7.47
C ALA A 11 12.78 -11.90 -8.03
N ASP A 12 12.42 -13.15 -8.28
CA ASP A 12 13.31 -14.16 -8.90
C ASP A 12 13.43 -14.02 -10.41
N LEU A 13 12.61 -13.17 -11.04
CA LEU A 13 12.64 -12.89 -12.48
C LEU A 13 13.42 -11.60 -12.75
N THR A 14 14.01 -11.51 -13.95
CA THR A 14 14.53 -10.21 -14.43
C THR A 14 13.37 -9.27 -14.79
N LEU A 15 13.64 -7.95 -14.83
CA LEU A 15 12.62 -6.98 -15.25
C LEU A 15 12.02 -7.31 -16.62
N ASP A 16 12.83 -7.72 -17.60
CA ASP A 16 12.35 -8.10 -18.94
C ASP A 16 11.37 -9.29 -18.88
N GLN A 17 11.69 -10.30 -18.08
CA GLN A 17 10.79 -11.44 -17.85
C GLN A 17 9.50 -11.05 -17.16
N VAL A 18 9.57 -10.11 -16.19
CA VAL A 18 8.38 -9.55 -15.52
C VAL A 18 7.48 -8.85 -16.53
N LEU A 19 8.03 -7.95 -17.35
CA LEU A 19 7.26 -7.22 -18.36
C LEU A 19 6.57 -8.16 -19.34
N GLU A 20 7.30 -9.16 -19.87
CA GLU A 20 6.74 -10.16 -20.79
C GLU A 20 5.62 -11.00 -20.13
N LYS A 21 5.78 -11.37 -18.86
CA LYS A 21 4.77 -12.10 -18.10
C LYS A 21 3.50 -11.26 -17.92
N LEU A 22 3.64 -9.99 -17.51
CA LEU A 22 2.51 -9.12 -17.27
C LEU A 22 1.73 -8.76 -18.54
N LYS A 23 2.41 -8.63 -19.69
CA LYS A 23 1.73 -8.49 -21.00
C LYS A 23 0.76 -9.64 -21.27
N ARG A 24 1.15 -10.88 -20.97
CA ARG A 24 0.28 -12.06 -21.15
C ARG A 24 -0.95 -12.04 -20.26
N LEU A 25 -0.88 -11.33 -19.13
CA LEU A 25 -1.98 -11.11 -18.20
C LEU A 25 -2.78 -9.83 -18.50
N ASN A 26 -2.45 -9.13 -19.60
CA ASN A 26 -3.05 -7.84 -19.97
C ASN A 26 -2.90 -6.78 -18.86
N ILE A 27 -1.72 -6.74 -18.23
CA ILE A 27 -1.34 -5.76 -17.22
C ILE A 27 -0.19 -4.93 -17.75
N TYR A 28 -0.34 -3.60 -17.76
CA TYR A 28 0.64 -2.63 -18.24
C TYR A 28 0.98 -1.56 -17.20
N THR A 29 0.65 -1.81 -15.94
CA THR A 29 0.96 -0.93 -14.83
C THR A 29 1.71 -1.72 -13.77
N ILE A 30 2.84 -1.18 -13.30
CA ILE A 30 3.70 -1.82 -12.32
C ILE A 30 3.98 -0.88 -11.15
N GLU A 31 4.11 -1.47 -9.99
CA GLU A 31 4.64 -0.87 -8.79
C GLU A 31 5.97 -1.55 -8.47
N LEU A 32 7.00 -0.76 -8.20
CA LEU A 32 8.37 -1.26 -8.11
C LEU A 32 8.96 -1.05 -6.72
N GLY A 33 9.42 -2.13 -6.09
CA GLY A 33 10.21 -2.06 -4.87
C GLY A 33 11.57 -1.42 -5.11
N THR A 34 11.99 -0.56 -4.17
CA THR A 34 13.27 0.18 -4.23
C THR A 34 14.17 -0.06 -3.02
N GLY A 35 13.73 -0.84 -2.05
CA GLY A 35 14.48 -1.18 -0.84
C GLY A 35 13.59 -1.48 0.35
N ASN A 36 14.18 -1.59 1.52
CA ASN A 36 13.52 -2.02 2.76
C ASN A 36 12.81 -3.38 2.58
N TYR A 37 11.56 -3.56 3.03
CA TYR A 37 10.82 -4.83 2.89
C TYR A 37 10.49 -5.19 1.44
N THR A 38 10.27 -4.20 0.59
CA THR A 38 9.94 -4.45 -0.83
C THR A 38 11.16 -4.81 -1.67
N ARG A 39 12.38 -4.74 -1.08
CA ARG A 39 13.63 -4.99 -1.79
C ARG A 39 13.76 -4.13 -3.07
N ASP A 40 14.72 -4.39 -3.92
CA ASP A 40 15.02 -3.58 -5.10
C ASP A 40 15.31 -4.42 -6.36
N ALA A 41 14.71 -5.60 -6.44
CA ALA A 41 14.98 -6.56 -7.51
C ALA A 41 14.87 -5.95 -8.92
N HIS A 42 13.87 -5.08 -9.13
CA HIS A 42 13.55 -4.52 -10.44
C HIS A 42 13.81 -3.02 -10.58
N CYS A 43 14.07 -2.30 -9.47
CA CYS A 43 14.32 -0.86 -9.49
C CYS A 43 15.31 -0.45 -8.40
N LYS A 44 16.59 -0.38 -8.77
CA LYS A 44 17.68 -0.11 -7.83
C LYS A 44 17.88 1.38 -7.60
N LEU A 45 18.10 1.78 -6.35
CA LEU A 45 18.42 3.16 -5.99
C LEU A 45 19.73 3.67 -6.60
N SER A 46 20.65 2.78 -7.01
CA SER A 46 21.87 3.14 -7.74
C SER A 46 21.62 3.78 -9.11
N LEU A 47 20.39 3.72 -9.63
CA LEU A 47 19.99 4.50 -10.82
C LEU A 47 20.12 6.00 -10.60
N LEU A 48 20.07 6.50 -9.36
CA LEU A 48 20.30 7.91 -9.03
C LEU A 48 21.71 8.38 -9.41
N ASP A 49 22.69 7.49 -9.34
CA ASP A 49 24.11 7.81 -9.52
C ASP A 49 24.55 7.64 -10.99
N ASN A 50 23.67 7.11 -11.87
CA ASN A 50 23.99 6.83 -13.27
C ASN A 50 22.90 7.35 -14.22
N LYS A 51 23.12 8.54 -14.78
CA LYS A 51 22.15 9.19 -15.69
C LYS A 51 21.85 8.36 -16.96
N THR A 52 22.81 7.63 -17.47
CA THR A 52 22.63 6.77 -18.66
C THR A 52 21.74 5.59 -18.31
N ALA A 53 22.07 4.85 -17.25
CA ALA A 53 21.26 3.73 -16.78
C ALA A 53 19.81 4.16 -16.40
N LEU A 54 19.65 5.32 -15.79
CA LEU A 54 18.32 5.88 -15.48
C LEU A 54 17.51 6.14 -16.77
N LYS A 55 18.15 6.73 -17.80
CA LYS A 55 17.50 6.97 -19.09
C LYS A 55 17.13 5.68 -19.79
N GLU A 56 18.02 4.70 -19.81
CA GLU A 56 17.79 3.38 -20.40
C GLU A 56 16.67 2.63 -19.68
N PHE A 57 16.65 2.69 -18.35
CA PHE A 57 15.58 2.11 -17.53
C PHE A 57 14.21 2.73 -17.87
N LYS A 58 14.14 4.06 -17.90
CA LYS A 58 12.92 4.79 -18.26
C LYS A 58 12.44 4.46 -19.66
N GLN A 59 13.37 4.39 -20.63
CA GLN A 59 13.08 4.05 -22.02
C GLN A 59 12.57 2.60 -22.13
N LYS A 60 13.21 1.65 -21.43
CA LYS A 60 12.78 0.23 -21.41
C LYS A 60 11.31 0.10 -20.95
N ILE A 61 10.91 0.78 -19.87
CA ILE A 61 9.53 0.76 -19.39
C ILE A 61 8.58 1.31 -20.46
N ALA A 62 8.91 2.45 -21.05
CA ALA A 62 8.08 3.11 -22.06
C ALA A 62 7.97 2.28 -23.35
N ASP A 63 9.09 1.75 -23.88
CA ASP A 63 9.11 0.93 -25.11
C ASP A 63 8.30 -0.36 -24.98
N ASN A 64 8.16 -0.87 -23.74
CA ASN A 64 7.30 -2.01 -23.47
C ASN A 64 5.83 -1.62 -23.22
N GLY A 65 5.48 -0.35 -23.26
CA GLY A 65 4.12 0.15 -23.06
C GLY A 65 3.67 0.19 -21.60
N PHE A 66 4.62 0.12 -20.63
CA PHE A 66 4.29 0.12 -19.21
C PHE A 66 4.30 1.52 -18.60
N THR A 67 3.52 1.64 -17.51
CA THR A 67 3.51 2.81 -16.62
C THR A 67 3.91 2.36 -15.22
N ILE A 68 4.77 3.12 -14.54
CA ILE A 68 5.06 2.92 -13.12
C ILE A 68 4.02 3.70 -12.31
N SER A 69 3.20 3.00 -11.50
CA SER A 69 2.18 3.62 -10.66
C SER A 69 2.76 4.22 -9.39
N ALA A 70 3.68 3.50 -8.76
CA ALA A 70 4.34 3.93 -7.54
C ALA A 70 5.74 3.29 -7.44
N LEU A 71 6.60 3.92 -6.66
CA LEU A 71 7.78 3.28 -6.09
C LEU A 71 7.50 2.93 -4.63
N SER A 72 7.86 1.71 -4.23
CA SER A 72 7.55 1.19 -2.90
C SER A 72 8.81 0.94 -2.09
N CYS A 73 8.87 1.54 -0.91
CA CYS A 73 10.01 1.41 0.00
C CYS A 73 9.58 1.02 1.42
N HIS A 74 8.44 0.33 1.56
CA HIS A 74 7.85 -0.09 2.81
C HIS A 74 8.90 -0.43 3.86
N GLY A 75 8.96 0.36 4.92
CA GLY A 75 10.01 0.26 5.92
C GLY A 75 9.56 0.73 7.30
N GLU A 76 10.51 0.77 8.20
CA GLU A 76 10.30 1.15 9.59
C GLU A 76 11.04 2.46 9.94
N PRO A 77 10.60 3.61 9.41
CA PRO A 77 11.30 4.88 9.57
C PRO A 77 11.35 5.40 11.01
N LEU A 78 10.60 4.81 11.93
CA LEU A 78 10.54 5.17 13.35
C LEU A 78 11.03 4.05 14.28
N HIS A 79 11.47 2.92 13.74
CA HIS A 79 11.97 1.80 14.53
C HIS A 79 13.26 2.17 15.29
N PRO A 80 13.35 1.92 16.59
CA PRO A 80 14.50 2.35 17.41
C PRO A 80 15.88 1.97 16.85
N ALA A 81 16.01 0.79 16.23
CA ALA A 81 17.31 0.28 15.79
C ALA A 81 17.63 0.53 14.30
N VAL A 82 16.60 0.61 13.41
CA VAL A 82 16.82 0.62 11.95
C VAL A 82 16.30 1.87 11.24
N ALA A 83 15.73 2.82 11.99
CA ALA A 83 15.11 4.03 11.44
C ALA A 83 16.03 4.75 10.42
N ASN A 84 17.27 5.02 10.76
CA ASN A 84 18.18 5.80 9.91
C ASN A 84 18.36 5.17 8.51
N LYS A 85 18.55 3.85 8.46
CA LYS A 85 18.69 3.12 7.20
C LYS A 85 17.40 3.18 6.38
N ASN A 86 16.25 2.97 7.02
CA ASN A 86 14.96 2.98 6.35
C ASN A 86 14.58 4.38 5.85
N GLN A 87 14.87 5.42 6.63
CA GLN A 87 14.69 6.82 6.23
C GLN A 87 15.58 7.22 5.04
N GLU A 88 16.81 6.71 4.98
CA GLU A 88 17.70 6.95 3.84
C GLU A 88 17.13 6.33 2.56
N VAL A 89 16.65 5.10 2.62
CA VAL A 89 15.98 4.42 1.50
C VAL A 89 14.77 5.23 1.05
N ALA A 90 13.87 5.59 1.97
CA ALA A 90 12.67 6.37 1.65
C ALA A 90 13.02 7.73 0.99
N ARG A 91 14.02 8.43 1.52
CA ARG A 91 14.49 9.69 0.94
C ARG A 91 15.05 9.50 -0.49
N LYS A 92 15.87 8.48 -0.72
CA LYS A 92 16.39 8.15 -2.06
C LYS A 92 15.29 7.72 -3.02
N THR A 93 14.27 6.99 -2.52
CA THR A 93 13.10 6.61 -3.33
C THR A 93 12.33 7.82 -3.83
N ILE A 94 12.13 8.84 -3.00
CA ILE A 94 11.51 10.11 -3.42
C ILE A 94 12.32 10.79 -4.53
N LEU A 95 13.65 10.87 -4.39
CA LEU A 95 14.51 11.44 -5.44
C LEU A 95 14.46 10.64 -6.74
N LEU A 96 14.36 9.30 -6.64
CA LEU A 96 14.23 8.45 -7.82
C LEU A 96 12.85 8.61 -8.47
N ALA A 97 11.78 8.71 -7.67
CA ALA A 97 10.43 8.96 -8.14
C ALA A 97 10.35 10.27 -8.94
N GLU A 98 10.90 11.38 -8.42
CA GLU A 98 11.03 12.65 -9.14
C GLU A 98 11.71 12.46 -10.50
N LYS A 99 12.88 11.81 -10.54
CA LYS A 99 13.63 11.61 -11.79
C LYS A 99 12.93 10.70 -12.79
N LEU A 100 12.21 9.72 -12.33
CA LEU A 100 11.41 8.83 -13.18
C LEU A 100 10.07 9.45 -13.61
N GLY A 101 9.61 10.50 -12.93
CA GLY A 101 8.29 11.09 -13.12
C GLY A 101 7.18 10.25 -12.50
N VAL A 102 7.48 9.49 -11.46
CA VAL A 102 6.51 8.66 -10.72
C VAL A 102 5.88 9.52 -9.63
N PRO A 103 4.55 9.66 -9.60
CA PRO A 103 3.89 10.65 -8.73
C PRO A 103 3.76 10.20 -7.26
N VAL A 104 3.90 8.90 -6.98
CA VAL A 104 3.58 8.31 -5.67
C VAL A 104 4.71 7.43 -5.17
N VAL A 105 5.03 7.56 -3.89
CA VAL A 105 5.90 6.64 -3.12
C VAL A 105 5.06 6.00 -2.03
N CYS A 106 5.02 4.66 -1.99
CA CYS A 106 4.36 3.88 -0.96
C CYS A 106 5.35 3.52 0.16
N ASP A 107 4.91 3.68 1.43
CA ASP A 107 5.73 3.38 2.61
C ASP A 107 4.84 2.99 3.80
N PHE A 108 5.44 2.47 4.87
CA PHE A 108 4.80 2.32 6.18
C PHE A 108 5.07 3.53 7.08
N SER A 109 4.15 3.78 8.01
CA SER A 109 4.30 4.89 8.97
C SER A 109 5.43 4.68 9.98
N GLY A 110 5.86 3.42 10.17
CA GLY A 110 6.77 3.03 11.24
C GLY A 110 6.09 3.00 12.61
N CYS A 111 6.82 2.47 13.60
CA CYS A 111 6.38 2.46 14.99
C CYS A 111 7.57 2.76 15.91
N PRO A 112 7.48 3.79 16.78
CA PRO A 112 8.50 4.07 17.78
C PRO A 112 8.52 3.02 18.89
N GLY A 113 9.60 3.02 19.67
CA GLY A 113 9.64 2.29 20.95
C GLY A 113 8.90 3.03 22.07
N ASP A 114 9.16 2.60 23.31
CA ASP A 114 8.60 3.18 24.53
C ASP A 114 9.48 4.28 25.15
N SER A 115 10.68 4.46 24.62
CA SER A 115 11.67 5.42 25.12
C SER A 115 12.71 5.73 24.06
N ASP A 116 13.59 6.72 24.33
CA ASP A 116 14.74 7.04 23.48
C ASP A 116 15.82 5.95 23.46
N THR A 117 15.79 5.03 24.42
CA THR A 117 16.73 3.91 24.55
C THR A 117 16.11 2.56 24.19
N ALA A 118 14.88 2.55 23.70
CA ALA A 118 14.20 1.34 23.27
C ALA A 118 14.98 0.60 22.17
N LYS A 119 14.86 -0.73 22.16
CA LYS A 119 15.46 -1.59 21.12
C LYS A 119 14.43 -2.01 20.07
N TYR A 120 13.18 -2.08 20.45
CA TYR A 120 12.09 -2.58 19.62
C TYR A 120 10.93 -1.58 19.57
N PRO A 121 10.10 -1.63 18.54
CA PRO A 121 8.87 -0.88 18.49
C PRO A 121 7.89 -1.29 19.60
N ASN A 122 7.05 -0.37 20.02
CA ASN A 122 5.94 -0.66 20.92
C ASN A 122 4.63 -0.15 20.29
N TRP A 123 3.89 -1.06 19.68
CA TRP A 123 2.59 -0.75 19.08
C TRP A 123 1.49 -0.75 20.14
N VAL A 124 1.01 0.44 20.50
CA VAL A 124 -0.03 0.62 21.51
C VAL A 124 -1.40 0.39 20.90
N VAL A 125 -2.10 -0.65 21.38
CA VAL A 125 -3.43 -1.07 20.88
C VAL A 125 -4.49 -1.17 21.97
N SER A 126 -4.15 -0.78 23.20
CA SER A 126 -5.07 -0.79 24.34
C SER A 126 -5.02 0.54 25.08
N PRO A 127 -6.17 1.09 25.49
CA PRO A 127 -6.22 2.36 26.24
C PRO A 127 -5.83 2.19 27.72
N TRP A 128 -5.70 0.97 28.20
CA TRP A 128 -5.42 0.67 29.60
C TRP A 128 -4.33 -0.40 29.73
N PRO A 129 -3.41 -0.32 30.67
CA PRO A 129 -3.26 0.67 31.78
C PRO A 129 -2.95 2.10 31.33
N PRO A 130 -3.14 3.12 32.20
CA PRO A 130 -3.04 4.56 31.82
C PRO A 130 -1.72 4.96 31.14
N HIS A 131 -0.60 4.34 31.50
CA HIS A 131 0.71 4.62 30.91
C HIS A 131 0.75 4.34 29.39
N TYR A 132 -0.14 3.52 28.83
CA TYR A 132 -0.26 3.34 27.38
C TYR A 132 -0.71 4.62 26.67
N GLN A 133 -1.61 5.40 27.29
CA GLN A 133 -2.04 6.69 26.73
C GLN A 133 -0.89 7.73 26.77
N GLU A 134 -0.13 7.75 27.87
CA GLU A 134 1.06 8.61 28.00
C GLU A 134 2.11 8.25 26.95
N LEU A 135 2.37 6.94 26.75
CA LEU A 135 3.28 6.45 25.74
C LEU A 135 2.81 6.81 24.33
N LEU A 136 1.54 6.57 24.00
CA LEU A 136 0.97 6.90 22.70
C LEU A 136 1.10 8.39 22.40
N LYS A 137 0.80 9.26 23.38
CA LYS A 137 0.98 10.70 23.25
C LYS A 137 2.43 11.06 22.98
N TRP A 138 3.39 10.51 23.75
CA TRP A 138 4.82 10.74 23.55
C TRP A 138 5.29 10.28 22.18
N GLN A 139 4.88 9.08 21.72
CA GLN A 139 5.21 8.57 20.39
C GLN A 139 4.77 9.55 19.30
N TRP A 140 3.51 10.01 19.37
CA TRP A 140 2.98 10.94 18.35
C TRP A 140 3.67 12.31 18.41
N GLU A 141 3.80 12.90 19.57
CA GLU A 141 4.34 14.27 19.73
C GLU A 141 5.86 14.34 19.52
N LYS A 142 6.61 13.32 19.96
CA LYS A 142 8.08 13.38 19.97
C LYS A 142 8.75 12.63 18.83
N LYS A 143 8.07 11.67 18.21
CA LYS A 143 8.63 10.82 17.15
C LYS A 143 7.90 10.95 15.82
N VAL A 144 6.59 10.69 15.81
CA VAL A 144 5.79 10.61 14.58
C VAL A 144 5.67 11.98 13.91
N ALA A 145 5.11 12.95 14.60
CA ALA A 145 4.86 14.28 14.03
C ALA A 145 6.15 15.00 13.57
N PRO A 146 7.24 15.03 14.35
CA PRO A 146 8.49 15.65 13.90
C PRO A 146 9.14 14.99 12.70
N TYR A 147 9.06 13.65 12.58
CA TYR A 147 9.60 12.96 11.42
C TYR A 147 8.75 13.22 10.18
N TRP A 148 7.44 12.93 10.27
CA TRP A 148 6.55 12.97 9.12
C TRP A 148 6.34 14.38 8.57
N SER A 149 6.33 15.43 9.42
CA SER A 149 6.27 16.82 8.94
C SER A 149 7.49 17.16 8.08
N ARG A 150 8.70 16.75 8.47
CA ARG A 150 9.92 16.99 7.68
C ARG A 150 9.97 16.14 6.42
N HIS A 151 9.61 14.85 6.51
CA HIS A 151 9.66 13.93 5.38
C HIS A 151 8.62 14.28 4.32
N ALA A 152 7.41 14.64 4.74
CA ALA A 152 6.36 15.11 3.86
C ALA A 152 6.74 16.41 3.13
N LYS A 153 7.33 17.37 3.87
CA LYS A 153 7.86 18.60 3.24
C LYS A 153 8.91 18.26 2.17
N PHE A 154 9.83 17.37 2.48
CA PHE A 154 10.85 16.95 1.52
C PHE A 154 10.21 16.34 0.26
N ALA A 155 9.25 15.44 0.39
CA ALA A 155 8.55 14.84 -0.74
C ALA A 155 7.78 15.89 -1.57
N ARG A 156 7.14 16.85 -0.91
CA ARG A 156 6.42 17.97 -1.56
C ARG A 156 7.37 18.84 -2.38
N ASP A 157 8.54 19.17 -1.84
CA ASP A 157 9.55 19.96 -2.52
C ASP A 157 10.07 19.27 -3.80
N HIS A 158 9.91 17.93 -3.92
CA HIS A 158 10.24 17.11 -5.08
C HIS A 158 9.01 16.72 -5.93
N GLY A 159 7.82 17.27 -5.65
CA GLY A 159 6.60 17.00 -6.41
C GLY A 159 6.06 15.56 -6.25
N VAL A 160 6.43 14.87 -5.17
CA VAL A 160 6.06 13.46 -4.91
C VAL A 160 5.05 13.38 -3.77
N LYS A 161 3.99 12.59 -3.95
CA LYS A 161 3.05 12.23 -2.91
C LYS A 161 3.54 10.99 -2.15
N ILE A 162 3.30 10.94 -0.85
CA ILE A 162 3.57 9.76 -0.03
C ILE A 162 2.25 9.07 0.27
N ALA A 163 2.15 7.80 -0.08
CA ALA A 163 1.01 6.94 0.21
C ALA A 163 1.37 5.96 1.33
N ILE A 164 0.83 6.19 2.52
CA ILE A 164 1.06 5.34 3.69
C ILE A 164 0.08 4.19 3.68
N GLU A 165 0.61 2.98 3.76
CA GLU A 165 -0.22 1.79 3.96
C GLU A 165 -0.65 1.70 5.42
N MET A 166 -1.97 1.61 5.63
CA MET A 166 -2.54 1.37 6.96
C MET A 166 -2.31 -0.08 7.36
N HIS A 167 -1.30 -0.31 8.19
CA HIS A 167 -0.87 -1.65 8.55
C HIS A 167 -0.75 -1.82 10.07
N PRO A 168 -1.41 -2.83 10.67
CA PRO A 168 -1.23 -3.18 12.08
C PRO A 168 0.23 -3.45 12.43
N GLY A 169 0.64 -3.03 13.63
CA GLY A 169 2.04 -3.01 14.04
C GLY A 169 2.74 -1.68 13.83
N TYR A 170 2.11 -0.75 13.09
CA TYR A 170 2.58 0.62 12.88
C TYR A 170 1.62 1.65 13.48
N VAL A 171 2.06 2.91 13.60
CA VAL A 171 1.22 3.97 14.21
C VAL A 171 0.03 4.38 13.35
N VAL A 172 0.08 4.11 12.03
CA VAL A 172 -1.04 4.28 11.11
C VAL A 172 -1.54 2.90 10.67
N TYR A 173 -2.71 2.52 11.20
CA TYR A 173 -3.31 1.20 10.97
C TYR A 173 -4.82 1.25 10.73
N SER A 174 -5.41 2.45 10.78
CA SER A 174 -6.85 2.66 10.61
C SER A 174 -7.11 3.99 9.91
N PRO A 175 -8.32 4.23 9.37
CA PRO A 175 -8.68 5.53 8.80
C PRO A 175 -8.47 6.70 9.75
N GLU A 176 -8.80 6.54 11.02
CA GLU A 176 -8.60 7.57 12.05
C GLU A 176 -7.12 7.95 12.20
N THR A 177 -6.24 6.94 12.30
CA THR A 177 -4.78 7.18 12.44
C THR A 177 -4.16 7.72 11.15
N MET A 178 -4.73 7.40 9.98
CA MET A 178 -4.31 7.98 8.70
C MET A 178 -4.65 9.48 8.64
N LEU A 179 -5.87 9.86 9.01
CA LEU A 179 -6.27 11.25 9.06
C LEU A 179 -5.44 12.04 10.07
N LYS A 180 -5.19 11.47 11.25
CA LYS A 180 -4.30 12.05 12.26
C LYS A 180 -2.89 12.28 11.74
N LEU A 181 -2.33 11.35 10.96
CA LEU A 181 -1.03 11.56 10.33
C LEU A 181 -1.08 12.70 9.31
N ARG A 182 -2.13 12.77 8.50
CA ARG A 182 -2.33 13.81 7.50
C ARG A 182 -2.42 15.21 8.11
N GLU A 183 -3.07 15.36 9.29
CA GLU A 183 -3.12 16.63 10.02
C GLU A 183 -1.73 17.18 10.34
N VAL A 184 -0.78 16.33 10.70
CA VAL A 184 0.58 16.77 11.07
C VAL A 184 1.55 16.81 9.91
N ALA A 185 1.33 16.04 8.86
CA ALA A 185 2.25 15.89 7.73
C ALA A 185 1.86 16.75 6.52
N GLY A 186 0.57 17.05 6.37
CA GLY A 186 0.02 17.83 5.26
C GLY A 186 -0.60 16.97 4.16
N ASP A 187 -1.13 17.63 3.14
CA ASP A 187 -2.00 17.07 2.11
C ASP A 187 -1.28 16.20 1.06
N ASN A 188 0.04 16.27 0.96
CA ASN A 188 0.82 15.37 0.11
C ASN A 188 1.14 14.01 0.76
N VAL A 189 0.67 13.77 2.00
CA VAL A 189 0.62 12.46 2.64
C VAL A 189 -0.80 11.95 2.60
N GLY A 190 -0.99 10.75 2.08
CA GLY A 190 -2.28 10.08 1.97
C GLY A 190 -2.12 8.58 2.10
N CYS A 191 -3.10 7.84 1.64
CA CYS A 191 -3.21 6.41 1.86
C CYS A 191 -2.78 5.60 0.63
N ASN A 192 -1.95 4.59 0.83
CA ASN A 192 -1.97 3.37 0.04
C ASN A 192 -3.02 2.46 0.67
N PHE A 193 -4.17 2.37 0.05
CA PHE A 193 -5.33 1.70 0.63
C PHE A 193 -5.25 0.19 0.38
N ASP A 194 -4.95 -0.57 1.42
CA ASP A 194 -5.03 -2.03 1.40
C ASP A 194 -6.22 -2.52 2.25
N PRO A 195 -7.29 -3.04 1.64
CA PRO A 195 -8.45 -3.51 2.38
C PRO A 195 -8.15 -4.74 3.24
N SER A 196 -7.11 -5.52 2.92
CA SER A 196 -6.81 -6.78 3.58
C SER A 196 -6.50 -6.61 5.06
N HIS A 197 -5.91 -5.48 5.45
CA HIS A 197 -5.59 -5.16 6.82
C HIS A 197 -6.79 -4.66 7.64
N LEU A 198 -7.85 -4.20 6.97
CA LEU A 198 -9.03 -3.64 7.64
C LEU A 198 -10.03 -4.73 8.03
N PHE A 199 -10.24 -5.73 7.18
CA PHE A 199 -11.22 -6.79 7.38
C PHE A 199 -11.12 -7.46 8.75
N TRP A 200 -9.94 -7.93 9.11
CA TRP A 200 -9.76 -8.65 10.36
C TRP A 200 -9.74 -7.72 11.59
N GLN A 201 -9.55 -6.41 11.41
CA GLN A 201 -9.71 -5.41 12.46
C GLN A 201 -11.18 -5.08 12.74
N GLY A 202 -12.13 -5.58 11.96
CA GLY A 202 -13.54 -5.23 12.06
C GLY A 202 -13.87 -3.86 11.46
N ILE A 203 -13.00 -3.32 10.62
CA ILE A 203 -13.22 -2.07 9.88
C ILE A 203 -13.77 -2.42 8.51
N ASP A 204 -14.94 -1.89 8.16
CA ASP A 204 -15.52 -2.03 6.82
C ASP A 204 -14.73 -1.21 5.80
N PRO A 205 -14.02 -1.86 4.83
CA PRO A 205 -13.21 -1.11 3.87
C PRO A 205 -14.03 -0.22 2.93
N ILE A 206 -15.29 -0.53 2.66
CA ILE A 206 -16.19 0.29 1.85
C ILE A 206 -16.43 1.63 2.56
N GLN A 207 -16.72 1.59 3.85
CA GLN A 207 -16.89 2.82 4.64
C GLN A 207 -15.55 3.56 4.82
N ALA A 208 -14.44 2.82 4.99
CA ALA A 208 -13.11 3.42 5.08
C ALA A 208 -12.73 4.21 3.80
N VAL A 209 -13.08 3.72 2.60
CA VAL A 209 -12.92 4.47 1.34
C VAL A 209 -13.68 5.80 1.39
N ARG A 210 -14.93 5.80 1.88
CA ARG A 210 -15.73 7.03 2.00
C ARG A 210 -15.14 8.03 3.00
N ILE A 211 -14.57 7.54 4.09
CA ILE A 211 -13.93 8.37 5.12
C ILE A 211 -12.63 8.99 4.58
N LEU A 212 -11.84 8.23 3.83
CA LEU A 212 -10.54 8.67 3.34
C LEU A 212 -10.62 9.42 2.00
N ALA A 213 -11.60 9.10 1.16
CA ALA A 213 -11.90 9.78 -0.11
C ALA A 213 -10.64 10.28 -0.86
N ASP A 214 -10.46 11.59 -0.96
CA ASP A 214 -9.35 12.28 -1.64
C ASP A 214 -7.97 12.07 -0.97
N CYS A 215 -7.92 11.40 0.17
CA CYS A 215 -6.66 10.98 0.79
C CYS A 215 -6.08 9.70 0.15
N ILE A 216 -6.83 8.98 -0.69
CA ILE A 216 -6.38 7.73 -1.31
C ILE A 216 -5.54 8.05 -2.53
N PHE A 217 -4.24 7.76 -2.48
CA PHE A 217 -3.31 8.02 -3.58
C PHE A 217 -2.92 6.77 -4.36
N HIS A 218 -3.03 5.61 -3.73
CA HIS A 218 -2.74 4.31 -4.31
C HIS A 218 -3.62 3.25 -3.65
N VAL A 219 -3.82 2.11 -4.30
CA VAL A 219 -4.62 0.99 -3.76
C VAL A 219 -3.88 -0.31 -3.98
N HIS A 220 -3.67 -1.09 -2.92
CA HIS A 220 -3.30 -2.49 -3.01
C HIS A 220 -4.55 -3.36 -3.15
N ALA A 221 -4.52 -4.27 -4.10
CA ALA A 221 -5.55 -5.28 -4.29
C ALA A 221 -5.08 -6.59 -3.63
N LYS A 222 -5.45 -6.75 -2.37
CA LYS A 222 -5.18 -7.91 -1.53
C LYS A 222 -6.42 -8.22 -0.71
N ASP A 223 -6.73 -9.49 -0.53
CA ASP A 223 -7.93 -9.95 0.16
C ASP A 223 -7.57 -10.62 1.50
N THR A 224 -8.55 -10.83 2.34
CA THR A 224 -8.42 -11.55 3.62
C THR A 224 -9.63 -12.44 3.83
N LYS A 225 -9.40 -13.65 4.35
CA LYS A 225 -10.46 -14.54 4.81
C LYS A 225 -10.40 -14.71 6.32
N ILE A 226 -11.52 -14.44 6.99
CA ILE A 226 -11.71 -14.77 8.40
C ILE A 226 -12.22 -16.21 8.50
N TYR A 227 -11.64 -17.00 9.39
CA TYR A 227 -12.01 -18.37 9.66
C TYR A 227 -12.78 -18.47 10.98
N GLU A 228 -14.10 -18.48 10.88
CA GLU A 228 -15.04 -18.48 11.99
C GLU A 228 -14.82 -19.60 13.02
N ALA A 229 -14.30 -20.74 12.57
CA ALA A 229 -13.99 -21.88 13.45
C ALA A 229 -12.83 -21.59 14.42
N ASN A 230 -11.90 -20.73 14.05
CA ASN A 230 -10.73 -20.39 14.87
C ASN A 230 -10.89 -19.07 15.62
N LEU A 231 -11.78 -18.20 15.16
CA LEU A 231 -12.00 -16.88 15.73
C LEU A 231 -12.40 -16.91 17.22
N PRO A 232 -13.30 -17.80 17.70
CA PRO A 232 -13.66 -17.87 19.12
C PRO A 232 -12.49 -18.23 20.05
N LYS A 233 -11.48 -18.91 19.53
CA LYS A 233 -10.30 -19.32 20.31
C LYS A 233 -9.22 -18.26 20.36
N SER A 234 -8.96 -17.60 19.23
CA SER A 234 -7.77 -16.74 19.08
C SER A 234 -8.10 -15.25 18.98
N GLY A 235 -9.37 -14.90 18.68
CA GLY A 235 -9.71 -13.54 18.32
C GLY A 235 -9.00 -13.12 17.03
N VAL A 236 -8.95 -11.81 16.77
CA VAL A 236 -8.33 -11.25 15.56
C VAL A 236 -6.86 -10.88 15.76
N LEU A 237 -6.39 -10.69 17.01
CA LEU A 237 -4.97 -10.46 17.33
C LEU A 237 -4.22 -11.81 17.40
N ASP A 238 -4.20 -12.50 16.28
CA ASP A 238 -3.66 -13.86 16.18
C ASP A 238 -2.15 -13.83 15.87
N MET A 239 -1.36 -14.31 16.84
CA MET A 239 0.10 -14.27 16.80
C MET A 239 0.75 -15.52 16.17
N LYS A 240 -0.04 -16.45 15.63
CA LYS A 240 0.51 -17.62 14.94
C LYS A 240 1.22 -17.21 13.65
N LEU A 241 2.22 -17.97 13.25
CA LEU A 241 2.92 -17.75 11.98
C LEU A 241 1.94 -17.84 10.81
N TYR A 242 2.19 -17.08 9.74
CA TYR A 242 1.36 -17.13 8.51
C TYR A 242 1.37 -18.50 7.84
N THR A 243 2.33 -19.36 8.15
CA THR A 243 2.43 -20.74 7.68
C THR A 243 1.60 -21.74 8.50
N ASP A 244 0.91 -21.29 9.53
CA ASP A 244 -0.02 -22.12 10.34
C ASP A 244 -1.48 -21.83 9.95
N GLU A 245 -1.77 -21.87 8.65
CA GLU A 245 -3.03 -21.45 8.03
C GLU A 245 -4.24 -22.15 8.69
N ARG A 246 -4.12 -23.45 8.97
CA ARG A 246 -5.20 -24.26 9.54
C ARG A 246 -5.69 -23.75 10.89
N ASN A 247 -4.82 -23.17 11.69
CA ASN A 247 -5.11 -22.77 13.07
C ASN A 247 -5.28 -21.26 13.23
N ARG A 248 -4.98 -20.46 12.18
CA ARG A 248 -5.16 -19.02 12.21
C ARG A 248 -6.62 -18.62 12.13
N SER A 249 -6.97 -17.52 12.80
CA SER A 249 -8.32 -16.94 12.74
C SER A 249 -8.58 -16.15 11.45
N TRP A 250 -7.54 -15.77 10.75
CA TRP A 250 -7.60 -15.12 9.43
C TRP A 250 -6.28 -15.32 8.68
N ILE A 251 -6.36 -15.31 7.35
CA ILE A 251 -5.19 -15.32 6.47
C ILE A 251 -5.40 -14.39 5.29
N PHE A 252 -4.33 -13.88 4.71
CA PHE A 252 -4.38 -13.16 3.44
C PHE A 252 -4.74 -14.10 2.30
N ARG A 253 -5.49 -13.58 1.35
CA ARG A 253 -5.97 -14.35 0.20
C ARG A 253 -5.81 -13.56 -1.10
N THR A 254 -5.70 -14.30 -2.17
CA THR A 254 -5.86 -13.78 -3.53
C THR A 254 -7.22 -13.11 -3.69
N CYS A 255 -7.31 -11.97 -4.40
CA CYS A 255 -8.57 -11.27 -4.66
C CYS A 255 -9.66 -12.22 -5.18
N GLY A 256 -10.83 -12.19 -4.57
CA GLY A 256 -11.95 -13.07 -4.87
C GLY A 256 -12.00 -14.37 -4.05
N TYR A 257 -10.96 -14.65 -3.24
CA TYR A 257 -10.91 -15.86 -2.37
C TYR A 257 -11.20 -15.56 -0.89
N GLY A 258 -11.14 -14.31 -0.48
CA GLY A 258 -11.61 -13.84 0.82
C GLY A 258 -13.06 -13.35 0.71
N HIS A 259 -13.29 -12.42 -0.20
CA HIS A 259 -14.57 -11.78 -0.51
C HIS A 259 -14.92 -12.01 -1.98
N GLY A 260 -16.22 -12.19 -2.26
CA GLY A 260 -16.72 -12.50 -3.60
C GLY A 260 -16.76 -11.28 -4.53
N GLU A 261 -17.18 -11.54 -5.78
CA GLU A 261 -17.24 -10.54 -6.85
C GLU A 261 -18.13 -9.36 -6.50
N ASP A 262 -19.27 -9.57 -5.82
CA ASP A 262 -20.19 -8.50 -5.43
C ASP A 262 -19.51 -7.48 -4.51
N TRP A 263 -18.74 -7.95 -3.52
CA TRP A 263 -17.99 -7.08 -2.63
C TRP A 263 -16.92 -6.28 -3.39
N TRP A 264 -16.17 -6.93 -4.27
CA TRP A 264 -15.12 -6.27 -5.03
C TRP A 264 -15.68 -5.26 -6.06
N ARG A 265 -16.84 -5.54 -6.64
CA ARG A 265 -17.56 -4.59 -7.50
C ARG A 265 -18.03 -3.36 -6.72
N ASP A 266 -18.54 -3.54 -5.51
CA ASP A 266 -18.93 -2.42 -4.64
C ASP A 266 -17.72 -1.60 -4.20
N PHE A 267 -16.61 -2.25 -3.85
CA PHE A 267 -15.35 -1.59 -3.52
C PHE A 267 -14.83 -0.72 -4.67
N VAL A 268 -14.76 -1.27 -5.89
CA VAL A 268 -14.35 -0.53 -7.09
C VAL A 268 -15.30 0.63 -7.40
N SER A 269 -16.61 0.42 -7.25
CA SER A 269 -17.62 1.47 -7.47
C SER A 269 -17.50 2.58 -6.44
N THR A 270 -17.24 2.22 -5.17
CA THR A 270 -17.07 3.22 -4.09
C THR A 270 -15.79 4.02 -4.27
N LEU A 271 -14.67 3.39 -4.66
CA LEU A 271 -13.44 4.11 -5.03
C LEU A 271 -13.72 5.14 -6.13
N ARG A 272 -14.44 4.73 -7.18
CA ARG A 272 -14.83 5.62 -8.29
C ARG A 272 -15.73 6.78 -7.83
N MET A 273 -16.73 6.50 -7.00
CA MET A 273 -17.62 7.53 -6.45
C MET A 273 -16.87 8.54 -5.59
N CYS A 274 -15.82 8.11 -4.90
CA CYS A 274 -14.95 8.96 -4.08
C CYS A 274 -13.82 9.64 -4.87
N GLY A 275 -13.86 9.60 -6.22
CA GLY A 275 -12.92 10.30 -7.08
C GLY A 275 -11.62 9.55 -7.37
N TYR A 276 -11.44 8.34 -6.87
CA TYR A 276 -10.27 7.54 -7.19
C TYR A 276 -10.41 6.87 -8.56
N ASP A 277 -9.50 7.19 -9.47
CA ASP A 277 -9.46 6.61 -10.83
C ASP A 277 -8.02 6.28 -11.25
N TYR A 278 -7.31 5.53 -10.43
CA TYR A 278 -5.90 5.24 -10.68
C TYR A 278 -5.68 3.73 -10.82
N VAL A 279 -4.95 3.09 -9.95
CA VAL A 279 -4.53 1.69 -10.05
C VAL A 279 -5.07 0.85 -8.89
N LEU A 280 -5.44 -0.40 -9.19
CA LEU A 280 -5.54 -1.48 -8.21
C LEU A 280 -4.31 -2.35 -8.41
N SER A 281 -3.31 -2.20 -7.55
CA SER A 281 -2.02 -2.88 -7.61
C SER A 281 -2.11 -4.21 -6.87
N ILE A 282 -2.03 -5.33 -7.59
CA ILE A 282 -2.05 -6.66 -6.98
C ILE A 282 -0.85 -6.80 -6.05
N GLU A 283 -1.13 -7.09 -4.80
CA GLU A 283 -0.16 -7.57 -3.82
C GLU A 283 -0.53 -9.00 -3.43
N HIS A 284 0.43 -9.93 -3.53
CA HIS A 284 0.17 -11.34 -3.30
C HIS A 284 0.89 -11.84 -2.05
N GLU A 285 0.11 -12.24 -1.05
CA GLU A 285 0.56 -12.86 0.20
C GLU A 285 -0.33 -14.06 0.59
N ASP A 286 -0.92 -14.72 -0.40
CA ASP A 286 -1.75 -15.92 -0.19
C ASP A 286 -0.88 -17.16 0.00
N SER A 287 -0.79 -17.67 1.23
CA SER A 287 -0.01 -18.86 1.56
C SER A 287 -0.58 -20.17 0.98
N LEU A 288 -1.83 -20.15 0.49
CA LEU A 288 -2.49 -21.33 -0.11
C LEU A 288 -2.34 -21.37 -1.65
N MET A 289 -1.72 -20.36 -2.26
CA MET A 289 -1.48 -20.30 -3.69
C MET A 289 -0.02 -19.95 -3.98
N SER A 290 0.53 -20.52 -5.05
CA SER A 290 1.81 -20.07 -5.56
C SER A 290 1.70 -18.62 -6.09
N PRO A 291 2.80 -17.84 -6.12
CA PRO A 291 2.82 -16.52 -6.74
C PRO A 291 2.29 -16.52 -8.18
N GLU A 292 2.59 -17.57 -8.95
CA GLU A 292 2.12 -17.74 -10.33
C GLU A 292 0.61 -17.87 -10.43
N GLU A 293 0.05 -18.79 -9.66
CA GLU A 293 -1.40 -19.06 -9.67
C GLU A 293 -2.16 -17.87 -9.11
N GLY A 294 -1.73 -17.33 -7.97
CA GLY A 294 -2.39 -16.20 -7.31
C GLY A 294 -2.39 -14.95 -8.17
N LEU A 295 -1.24 -14.59 -8.79
CA LEU A 295 -1.16 -13.47 -9.72
C LEU A 295 -2.10 -13.65 -10.92
N THR A 296 -2.09 -14.84 -11.53
CA THR A 296 -2.92 -15.12 -12.71
C THR A 296 -4.41 -14.98 -12.37
N LYS A 297 -4.86 -15.56 -11.26
CA LYS A 297 -6.24 -15.51 -10.81
C LYS A 297 -6.68 -14.10 -10.41
N ALA A 298 -5.83 -13.38 -9.65
CA ALA A 298 -6.11 -11.98 -9.29
C ALA A 298 -6.20 -11.08 -10.53
N ALA A 299 -5.31 -11.24 -11.49
CA ALA A 299 -5.31 -10.48 -12.73
C ALA A 299 -6.59 -10.71 -13.54
N GLN A 300 -7.00 -11.96 -13.72
CA GLN A 300 -8.23 -12.32 -14.42
C GLN A 300 -9.45 -11.74 -13.73
N PHE A 301 -9.56 -11.93 -12.43
CA PHE A 301 -10.65 -11.44 -11.60
C PHE A 301 -10.77 -9.91 -11.66
N LEU A 302 -9.70 -9.19 -11.36
CA LEU A 302 -9.70 -7.72 -11.30
C LEU A 302 -9.94 -7.10 -12.68
N ASN A 303 -9.39 -7.66 -13.77
CA ASN A 303 -9.64 -7.16 -15.12
C ASN A 303 -11.11 -7.22 -15.55
N GLN A 304 -11.92 -8.11 -14.96
CA GLN A 304 -13.36 -8.21 -15.21
C GLN A 304 -14.18 -7.15 -14.48
N ILE A 305 -13.70 -6.70 -13.31
CA ILE A 305 -14.49 -5.83 -12.43
C ILE A 305 -14.06 -4.37 -12.43
N VAL A 306 -12.84 -4.04 -12.84
CA VAL A 306 -12.39 -2.63 -12.88
C VAL A 306 -13.19 -1.80 -13.87
N ILE A 307 -13.58 -0.61 -13.45
CA ILE A 307 -14.23 0.39 -14.33
C ILE A 307 -13.11 1.12 -15.08
N LYS A 308 -12.98 0.86 -16.40
CA LYS A 308 -11.83 1.32 -17.21
C LYS A 308 -12.04 2.71 -17.80
N GLU A 309 -13.26 2.99 -18.25
CA GLU A 309 -13.59 4.26 -18.90
C GLU A 309 -13.77 5.38 -17.86
N SER A 310 -13.43 6.58 -18.24
CA SER A 310 -13.72 7.77 -17.43
C SER A 310 -15.23 7.98 -17.34
N THR A 311 -15.70 8.48 -16.19
CA THR A 311 -17.10 8.88 -16.06
C THR A 311 -17.39 10.08 -16.96
N THR A 312 -18.43 9.94 -17.78
CA THR A 312 -19.05 11.07 -18.47
C THR A 312 -20.30 11.52 -17.71
N ALA A 313 -20.77 12.73 -17.96
CA ALA A 313 -22.08 13.11 -17.45
C ALA A 313 -23.13 12.08 -17.89
N PRO A 314 -24.07 11.70 -17.02
CA PRO A 314 -25.10 10.74 -17.38
C PRO A 314 -25.88 11.23 -18.57
N TRP A 315 -25.87 10.50 -19.69
CA TRP A 315 -26.53 10.90 -20.96
C TRP A 315 -28.02 11.18 -20.82
N TRP A 316 -28.66 10.70 -19.76
CA TRP A 316 -30.07 10.95 -19.47
C TRP A 316 -30.33 12.26 -18.69
N VAL A 317 -29.30 12.87 -18.09
CA VAL A 317 -29.47 14.10 -17.30
C VAL A 317 -29.74 15.32 -18.24
N ASP A 318 -29.09 15.37 -19.39
CA ASP A 318 -29.26 16.46 -20.36
C ASP A 318 -30.66 16.44 -21.04
N ASN A 319 -31.39 15.33 -20.95
CA ASN A 319 -32.72 15.16 -21.51
C ASN A 319 -33.87 15.53 -20.54
N VAL A 320 -33.57 15.93 -19.32
CA VAL A 320 -34.59 16.29 -18.30
C VAL A 320 -34.72 17.81 -18.12
N ALA A 321 -33.89 18.59 -18.79
CA ALA A 321 -33.86 20.05 -18.69
C ALA A 321 -34.57 20.77 -19.88
N THR A 322 -35.56 20.11 -20.52
CA THR A 322 -36.44 20.75 -21.52
C THR A 322 -37.90 20.64 -21.13
#